data_0b1be544b7ae4ffb07d18835d1075004
#
_entry.id   0b1be544b7ae4ffb07d18835d1075004
#
_cell.length_a   1.000
_cell.length_b   1.000
_cell.length_c   1.000
_cell.angle_alpha   90.00
_cell.angle_beta   90.00
_cell.angle_gamma   90.00
#
_symmetry.space_group_name_H-M   'P 1'
#
loop_
_entity.id
_entity.type
_entity.pdbx_description
1 polymer ?
#
loop_
_entity_poly.entity_id
_entity_poly.type
_entity_poly.pdbx_seq_one_letter_code
_entity_poly.pdbx_strand_id
1 'polypeptide(L)'
;MKKKISIIIAVIVVIALIAAAVIFHYLSNRTHFNEGYVNGNTAGNLYNGGLFCEYDGTVYFSNPSDGGKLYSMSPDGSNLAKLCDDTVSYINADEHYLYYVRNNPGATGAALSFLSVNTDSLCRIDREGGDDSVLILDSAPCLYASLYGNYIYYIRYDESEGSTLYKVKIDGSDCKQVDTAPDFTCSANGEYMYYNGTDSDHYIWRLNTTDDSKGMLYGGNCYMPTVIDDTTAYFMDCD
;
A
#
# COMPACT_ATOMS: atom_id res chain seq x y z
N MET A 1 -14.57 -57.09 -17.07
CA MET A 1 -13.83 -56.66 -15.87
C MET A 1 -12.73 -55.63 -16.18
N LYS A 2 -11.78 -55.92 -17.07
CA LYS A 2 -10.66 -55.01 -17.43
C LYS A 2 -11.12 -53.59 -17.87
N LYS A 3 -12.17 -53.47 -18.73
CA LYS A 3 -12.68 -52.21 -19.22
C LYS A 3 -13.27 -51.30 -18.10
N LYS A 4 -13.94 -51.88 -17.09
CA LYS A 4 -14.44 -51.13 -15.93
C LYS A 4 -13.30 -50.63 -15.04
N ILE A 5 -12.25 -51.43 -14.86
CA ILE A 5 -11.06 -51.04 -14.08
C ILE A 5 -10.34 -49.88 -14.79
N SER A 6 -10.18 -49.93 -16.12
CA SER A 6 -9.55 -48.83 -16.87
C SER A 6 -10.34 -47.53 -16.79
N ILE A 7 -11.68 -47.58 -16.77
CA ILE A 7 -12.52 -46.38 -16.59
C ILE A 7 -12.34 -45.82 -15.17
N ILE A 8 -12.32 -46.65 -14.14
CA ILE A 8 -12.11 -46.21 -12.76
C ILE A 8 -10.73 -45.54 -12.61
N ILE A 9 -9.68 -46.13 -13.17
CA ILE A 9 -8.35 -45.57 -13.15
C ILE A 9 -8.33 -44.19 -13.86
N ALA A 10 -8.96 -44.09 -15.03
CA ALA A 10 -9.03 -42.83 -15.77
C ALA A 10 -9.76 -41.72 -14.96
N VAL A 11 -10.85 -42.05 -14.29
CA VAL A 11 -11.59 -41.10 -13.41
C VAL A 11 -10.72 -40.68 -12.23
N ILE A 12 -9.99 -41.57 -11.58
CA ILE A 12 -9.09 -41.24 -10.46
C ILE A 12 -7.99 -40.29 -10.95
N VAL A 13 -7.39 -40.54 -12.12
CA VAL A 13 -6.35 -39.68 -12.70
C VAL A 13 -6.89 -38.31 -12.98
N VAL A 14 -8.09 -38.17 -13.55
CA VAL A 14 -8.72 -36.85 -13.83
C VAL A 14 -8.98 -36.10 -12.52
N ILE A 15 -9.50 -36.78 -11.51
CA ILE A 15 -9.73 -36.13 -10.18
C ILE A 15 -8.40 -35.66 -9.58
N ALA A 16 -7.34 -36.47 -9.66
CA ALA A 16 -6.02 -36.09 -9.15
C ALA A 16 -5.43 -34.85 -9.90
N LEU A 17 -5.62 -34.79 -11.23
CA LEU A 17 -5.18 -33.63 -12.02
C LEU A 17 -5.97 -32.38 -11.68
N ILE A 18 -7.28 -32.47 -11.48
CA ILE A 18 -8.11 -31.34 -11.06
C ILE A 18 -7.67 -30.86 -9.67
N ALA A 19 -7.48 -31.80 -8.72
CA ALA A 19 -7.01 -31.45 -7.38
C ALA A 19 -5.63 -30.77 -7.42
N ALA A 20 -4.71 -31.30 -8.22
CA ALA A 20 -3.38 -30.69 -8.41
C ALA A 20 -3.47 -29.27 -9.00
N ALA A 21 -4.33 -29.07 -10.00
CA ALA A 21 -4.55 -27.76 -10.60
C ALA A 21 -5.17 -26.74 -9.59
N VAL A 22 -6.12 -27.18 -8.78
CA VAL A 22 -6.73 -26.35 -7.72
C VAL A 22 -5.69 -25.99 -6.65
N ILE A 23 -4.89 -26.97 -6.20
CA ILE A 23 -3.83 -26.73 -5.22
C ILE A 23 -2.78 -25.77 -5.80
N PHE A 24 -2.36 -25.98 -7.03
CA PHE A 24 -1.40 -25.11 -7.71
C PHE A 24 -1.93 -23.67 -7.81
N HIS A 25 -3.18 -23.51 -8.26
CA HIS A 25 -3.83 -22.20 -8.33
C HIS A 25 -3.91 -21.52 -6.96
N TYR A 26 -4.29 -22.26 -5.92
CA TYR A 26 -4.35 -21.73 -4.55
C TYR A 26 -2.97 -21.29 -4.04
N LEU A 27 -1.92 -22.10 -4.28
CA LEU A 27 -0.56 -21.77 -3.83
C LEU A 27 0.04 -20.60 -4.62
N SER A 28 -0.24 -20.52 -5.93
CA SER A 28 0.25 -19.43 -6.80
C SER A 28 -0.39 -18.08 -6.50
N ASN A 29 -1.65 -18.07 -6.02
CA ASN A 29 -2.38 -16.84 -5.71
C ASN A 29 -2.34 -16.47 -4.22
N ARG A 30 -1.54 -17.19 -3.43
CA ARG A 30 -1.43 -16.89 -2.00
C ARG A 30 -0.63 -15.62 -1.79
N THR A 31 -1.16 -14.68 -1.00
CA THR A 31 -0.42 -13.50 -0.56
C THR A 31 0.82 -13.92 0.22
N HIS A 32 1.96 -13.39 -0.16
CA HIS A 32 3.23 -13.50 0.56
C HIS A 32 3.29 -12.41 1.61
N PHE A 33 3.25 -12.80 2.88
CA PHE A 33 3.37 -11.88 4.00
C PHE A 33 4.84 -11.61 4.33
N ASN A 34 5.12 -10.39 4.77
CA ASN A 34 6.45 -10.01 5.22
C ASN A 34 6.83 -10.72 6.51
N GLU A 35 8.08 -11.18 6.60
CA GLU A 35 8.66 -11.70 7.83
C GLU A 35 9.31 -10.54 8.61
N GLY A 36 8.65 -10.07 9.67
CA GLY A 36 9.11 -8.95 10.49
C GLY A 36 8.59 -7.59 10.02
N TYR A 37 9.29 -6.54 10.43
CA TYR A 37 8.88 -5.16 10.19
C TYR A 37 9.47 -4.63 8.89
N VAL A 38 8.61 -4.07 8.04
CA VAL A 38 8.96 -3.49 6.74
C VAL A 38 8.44 -2.08 6.67
N ASN A 39 9.28 -1.14 6.23
CA ASN A 39 8.86 0.19 5.79
C ASN A 39 8.79 0.20 4.27
N GLY A 40 7.63 0.48 3.73
CA GLY A 40 7.43 0.46 2.29
C GLY A 40 8.06 1.62 1.53
N ASN A 41 8.27 2.77 2.20
CA ASN A 41 8.93 3.94 1.63
C ASN A 41 9.43 4.86 2.74
N THR A 42 10.32 5.80 2.40
CA THR A 42 10.83 6.78 3.34
C THR A 42 9.81 7.89 3.62
N ALA A 43 9.85 8.45 4.82
CA ALA A 43 8.98 9.58 5.20
C ALA A 43 9.14 10.76 4.23
N GLY A 44 10.36 11.08 3.81
CA GLY A 44 10.63 12.17 2.86
C GLY A 44 9.96 11.97 1.50
N ASN A 45 9.97 10.76 0.96
CA ASN A 45 9.25 10.44 -0.27
C ASN A 45 7.73 10.53 -0.09
N LEU A 46 7.19 9.97 1.01
CA LEU A 46 5.76 9.98 1.30
C LEU A 46 5.21 11.41 1.48
N TYR A 47 5.95 12.30 2.15
CA TYR A 47 5.56 13.71 2.28
C TYR A 47 5.56 14.47 0.96
N ASN A 48 6.29 13.99 -0.04
CA ASN A 48 6.27 14.49 -1.42
C ASN A 48 5.32 13.70 -2.34
N GLY A 49 4.29 13.09 -1.81
CA GLY A 49 3.27 12.35 -2.57
C GLY A 49 3.66 10.92 -2.91
N GLY A 50 4.81 10.42 -2.41
CA GLY A 50 5.26 9.06 -2.66
C GLY A 50 5.42 8.72 -4.14
N LEU A 51 5.88 9.68 -4.95
CA LEU A 51 6.01 9.52 -6.40
C LEU A 51 7.19 8.63 -6.80
N PHE A 52 8.06 8.32 -5.84
CA PHE A 52 9.22 7.43 -6.00
C PHE A 52 9.30 6.46 -4.82
N CYS A 53 9.74 5.25 -5.10
CA CYS A 53 10.08 4.26 -4.09
C CYS A 53 11.26 3.45 -4.61
N GLU A 54 12.27 3.18 -3.78
CA GLU A 54 13.37 2.30 -4.12
C GLU A 54 13.28 1.05 -3.25
N TYR A 55 13.42 -0.11 -3.87
CA TYR A 55 13.50 -1.38 -3.18
C TYR A 55 14.44 -2.32 -3.94
N ASP A 56 15.43 -2.85 -3.23
CA ASP A 56 16.39 -3.85 -3.73
C ASP A 56 17.03 -3.44 -5.08
N GLY A 57 17.50 -2.18 -5.18
CA GLY A 57 18.15 -1.64 -6.35
C GLY A 57 17.24 -1.37 -7.55
N THR A 58 15.92 -1.40 -7.36
CA THR A 58 14.93 -1.02 -8.37
C THR A 58 14.18 0.22 -7.92
N VAL A 59 14.08 1.21 -8.79
CA VAL A 59 13.29 2.42 -8.57
C VAL A 59 11.93 2.26 -9.22
N TYR A 60 10.88 2.39 -8.41
CA TYR A 60 9.48 2.43 -8.84
C TYR A 60 9.00 3.86 -8.81
N PHE A 61 8.28 4.31 -9.83
CA PHE A 61 7.90 5.72 -9.89
C PHE A 61 6.64 5.98 -10.72
N SER A 62 6.01 7.09 -10.39
CA SER A 62 4.92 7.70 -11.17
C SER A 62 5.55 8.44 -12.36
N ASN A 63 5.35 7.95 -13.58
CA ASN A 63 6.01 8.52 -14.77
C ASN A 63 5.24 9.75 -15.29
N PRO A 64 5.74 10.98 -15.13
CA PRO A 64 5.05 12.19 -15.58
C PRO A 64 4.93 12.27 -17.10
N SER A 65 5.80 11.59 -17.84
CA SER A 65 5.75 11.57 -19.31
C SER A 65 4.66 10.64 -19.86
N ASP A 66 4.06 9.78 -19.01
CA ASP A 66 2.92 8.91 -19.36
C ASP A 66 1.76 9.11 -18.36
N GLY A 67 1.46 10.37 -18.02
CA GLY A 67 0.31 10.70 -17.18
C GLY A 67 0.36 10.19 -15.75
N GLY A 68 1.55 9.94 -15.19
CA GLY A 68 1.73 9.47 -13.82
C GLY A 68 1.53 7.96 -13.64
N LYS A 69 1.62 7.17 -14.71
CA LYS A 69 1.49 5.72 -14.64
C LYS A 69 2.68 5.07 -13.92
N LEU A 70 2.45 3.87 -13.40
CA LEU A 70 3.45 3.13 -12.63
C LEU A 70 4.53 2.52 -13.53
N TYR A 71 5.77 2.84 -13.25
CA TYR A 71 6.96 2.36 -13.95
C TYR A 71 8.03 1.88 -12.98
N SER A 72 8.96 1.08 -13.50
CA SER A 72 10.22 0.73 -12.85
C SER A 72 11.42 1.08 -13.71
N MET A 73 12.59 1.26 -13.09
CA MET A 73 13.88 1.44 -13.74
C MET A 73 15.01 1.06 -12.79
N SER A 74 16.20 0.85 -13.33
CA SER A 74 17.42 0.81 -12.52
C SER A 74 17.80 2.22 -12.05
N PRO A 75 18.60 2.36 -10.94
CA PRO A 75 19.01 3.67 -10.42
C PRO A 75 19.80 4.54 -11.43
N ASP A 76 20.42 3.94 -12.42
CA ASP A 76 21.12 4.63 -13.50
C ASP A 76 20.20 5.07 -14.66
N GLY A 77 18.89 4.84 -14.53
CA GLY A 77 17.88 5.14 -15.55
C GLY A 77 17.73 4.09 -16.65
N SER A 78 18.49 2.99 -16.61
CA SER A 78 18.33 1.89 -17.54
C SER A 78 17.16 0.97 -17.15
N ASN A 79 16.82 0.00 -18.01
CA ASN A 79 15.77 -1.00 -17.79
C ASN A 79 14.40 -0.41 -17.49
N LEU A 80 14.08 0.73 -18.13
CA LEU A 80 12.77 1.37 -18.00
C LEU A 80 11.65 0.45 -18.46
N ALA A 81 10.69 0.16 -17.59
CA ALA A 81 9.54 -0.68 -17.88
C ALA A 81 8.27 -0.11 -17.26
N LYS A 82 7.18 -0.18 -17.99
CA LYS A 82 5.83 0.12 -17.51
C LYS A 82 5.29 -1.09 -16.78
N LEU A 83 4.74 -0.90 -15.58
CA LEU A 83 4.20 -1.98 -14.75
C LEU A 83 2.68 -2.11 -14.87
N CYS A 84 1.94 -0.99 -14.95
CA CYS A 84 0.50 -1.00 -15.20
C CYS A 84 0.02 0.34 -15.77
N ASP A 85 -1.27 0.41 -16.09
CA ASP A 85 -1.92 1.60 -16.65
C ASP A 85 -2.52 2.54 -15.59
N ASP A 86 -2.41 2.20 -14.30
CA ASP A 86 -2.87 3.06 -13.22
C ASP A 86 -1.99 4.31 -13.05
N THR A 87 -2.61 5.48 -12.91
CA THR A 87 -1.98 6.69 -12.40
C THR A 87 -1.79 6.55 -10.90
N VAL A 88 -0.57 6.74 -10.38
CA VAL A 88 -0.21 6.34 -9.04
C VAL A 88 0.42 7.44 -8.21
N SER A 89 0.18 7.40 -6.90
CA SER A 89 0.88 8.14 -5.86
C SER A 89 1.06 7.28 -4.61
N TYR A 90 1.83 7.76 -3.65
CA TYR A 90 2.12 7.06 -2.39
C TYR A 90 2.60 5.62 -2.61
N ILE A 91 3.55 5.46 -3.55
CA ILE A 91 4.14 4.16 -3.88
C ILE A 91 4.93 3.65 -2.69
N ASN A 92 4.66 2.40 -2.31
CA ASN A 92 5.40 1.64 -1.32
C ASN A 92 5.80 0.30 -1.93
N ALA A 93 6.88 -0.30 -1.45
CA ALA A 93 7.36 -1.59 -1.93
C ALA A 93 7.73 -2.51 -0.77
N ASP A 94 7.56 -3.80 -0.97
CA ASP A 94 8.18 -4.85 -0.17
C ASP A 94 8.86 -5.89 -1.09
N GLU A 95 9.20 -7.05 -0.56
CA GLU A 95 9.88 -8.11 -1.32
C GLU A 95 9.06 -8.60 -2.52
N HIS A 96 7.73 -8.59 -2.42
CA HIS A 96 6.84 -9.23 -3.39
C HIS A 96 5.96 -8.23 -4.15
N TYR A 97 5.58 -7.13 -3.53
CA TYR A 97 4.52 -6.27 -4.03
C TYR A 97 4.88 -4.79 -4.04
N LEU A 98 4.12 -4.05 -4.85
CA LEU A 98 4.00 -2.61 -4.78
C LEU A 98 2.60 -2.26 -4.29
N TYR A 99 2.51 -1.21 -3.49
CA TYR A 99 1.27 -0.65 -2.96
C TYR A 99 1.19 0.81 -3.34
N TYR A 100 0.03 1.28 -3.73
CA TYR A 100 -0.14 2.66 -4.17
C TYR A 100 -1.57 3.13 -4.04
N VAL A 101 -1.74 4.44 -3.99
CA VAL A 101 -3.03 5.09 -4.21
C VAL A 101 -3.23 5.27 -5.71
N ARG A 102 -4.32 4.74 -6.23
CA ARG A 102 -4.72 4.88 -7.62
C ARG A 102 -5.48 6.20 -7.82
N ASN A 103 -5.08 6.98 -8.81
CA ASN A 103 -5.67 8.28 -9.12
C ASN A 103 -6.11 8.34 -10.59
N ASN A 104 -6.72 7.28 -11.10
CA ASN A 104 -7.16 7.25 -12.49
C ASN A 104 -8.19 8.36 -12.74
N PRO A 105 -8.04 9.18 -13.80
CA PRO A 105 -9.04 10.17 -14.13
C PRO A 105 -10.36 9.48 -14.45
N GLY A 106 -11.42 9.85 -13.74
CA GLY A 106 -12.75 9.29 -13.97
C GLY A 106 -13.19 9.53 -15.41
N ALA A 107 -13.97 8.61 -15.96
CA ALA A 107 -14.52 8.67 -17.33
C ALA A 107 -15.50 9.84 -17.56
N THR A 108 -15.79 10.64 -16.54
CA THR A 108 -16.65 11.82 -16.60
C THR A 108 -15.84 13.03 -17.07
N GLY A 109 -16.13 13.43 -18.28
CA GLY A 109 -15.60 14.52 -19.10
C GLY A 109 -14.78 15.61 -18.42
N ALA A 110 -13.67 15.91 -19.05
CA ALA A 110 -12.55 16.76 -18.65
C ALA A 110 -12.85 18.21 -18.14
N ALA A 111 -14.07 18.67 -18.12
CA ALA A 111 -14.39 20.07 -17.76
C ALA A 111 -14.39 20.36 -16.26
N LEU A 112 -14.46 19.37 -15.39
CA LEU A 112 -14.51 19.52 -13.93
C LEU A 112 -13.52 18.59 -13.22
N SER A 113 -12.49 18.08 -13.89
CA SER A 113 -11.50 17.17 -13.32
C SER A 113 -10.74 17.74 -12.12
N PHE A 114 -10.65 19.06 -11.99
CA PHE A 114 -10.04 19.73 -10.83
C PHE A 114 -10.92 19.69 -9.56
N LEU A 115 -12.22 19.36 -9.71
CA LEU A 115 -13.16 19.18 -8.59
C LEU A 115 -13.41 17.71 -8.28
N SER A 116 -13.00 16.79 -9.15
CA SER A 116 -13.07 15.38 -8.87
C SER A 116 -11.87 14.97 -8.02
N VAL A 117 -12.11 14.79 -6.74
CA VAL A 117 -11.20 14.04 -5.87
C VAL A 117 -11.27 12.59 -6.32
N ASN A 118 -10.62 12.27 -7.44
CA ASN A 118 -10.54 10.92 -8.00
C ASN A 118 -9.43 10.14 -7.30
N THR A 119 -9.60 9.93 -6.06
CA THR A 119 -8.74 9.06 -5.27
C THR A 119 -9.41 7.71 -5.25
N ASP A 120 -9.21 6.95 -6.30
CA ASP A 120 -10.12 5.88 -6.60
C ASP A 120 -9.88 4.60 -5.84
N SER A 121 -8.83 4.41 -5.11
CA SER A 121 -8.66 3.22 -4.30
C SER A 121 -7.21 3.01 -3.83
N LEU A 122 -7.07 2.21 -2.80
CA LEU A 122 -5.79 1.63 -2.39
C LEU A 122 -5.60 0.31 -3.12
N CYS A 123 -4.48 0.18 -3.82
CA CYS A 123 -4.17 -0.99 -4.64
C CYS A 123 -2.85 -1.65 -4.26
N ARG A 124 -2.74 -2.93 -4.59
CA ARG A 124 -1.52 -3.73 -4.60
C ARG A 124 -1.33 -4.34 -5.98
N ILE A 125 -0.08 -4.44 -6.43
CA ILE A 125 0.33 -5.12 -7.66
C ILE A 125 1.59 -5.94 -7.40
N ASP A 126 1.83 -7.01 -8.15
CA ASP A 126 3.09 -7.73 -8.10
C ASP A 126 4.25 -6.83 -8.57
N ARG A 127 5.46 -7.01 -8.02
CA ARG A 127 6.60 -6.14 -8.38
C ARG A 127 7.00 -6.22 -9.85
N GLU A 128 6.74 -7.35 -10.49
CA GLU A 128 6.93 -7.53 -11.94
C GLU A 128 5.89 -6.81 -12.80
N GLY A 129 4.82 -6.31 -12.16
CA GLY A 129 3.73 -5.63 -12.85
C GLY A 129 2.71 -6.56 -13.50
N GLY A 130 1.85 -5.99 -14.33
CA GLY A 130 0.76 -6.66 -15.03
C GLY A 130 -0.61 -6.25 -14.48
N ASP A 131 -1.45 -5.67 -15.35
CA ASP A 131 -2.78 -5.16 -14.94
C ASP A 131 -3.67 -6.26 -14.33
N ASP A 132 -3.46 -7.51 -14.67
CA ASP A 132 -4.17 -8.68 -14.14
C ASP A 132 -3.72 -9.09 -12.72
N SER A 133 -2.58 -8.57 -12.23
CA SER A 133 -2.11 -8.77 -10.86
C SER A 133 -2.58 -7.68 -9.88
N VAL A 134 -3.30 -6.66 -10.35
CA VAL A 134 -3.80 -5.57 -9.50
C VAL A 134 -4.91 -6.07 -8.59
N LEU A 135 -4.69 -5.95 -7.27
CA LEU A 135 -5.67 -6.20 -6.24
C LEU A 135 -6.10 -4.88 -5.58
N ILE A 136 -7.40 -4.62 -5.56
CA ILE A 136 -7.98 -3.49 -4.82
C ILE A 136 -8.07 -3.90 -3.34
N LEU A 137 -7.32 -3.22 -2.47
CA LEU A 137 -7.34 -3.44 -1.03
C LEU A 137 -8.48 -2.69 -0.34
N ASP A 138 -8.74 -1.46 -0.79
CA ASP A 138 -9.91 -0.65 -0.41
C ASP A 138 -10.37 0.16 -1.63
N SER A 139 -11.67 0.17 -1.91
CA SER A 139 -12.27 0.93 -3.01
C SER A 139 -12.69 2.34 -2.64
N ALA A 140 -12.55 2.73 -1.38
CA ALA A 140 -12.87 4.09 -0.94
C ALA A 140 -11.78 5.08 -1.40
N PRO A 141 -12.11 6.37 -1.57
CA PRO A 141 -11.12 7.42 -1.76
C PRO A 141 -10.10 7.43 -0.61
N CYS A 142 -8.82 7.46 -0.93
CA CYS A 142 -7.75 7.42 0.07
C CYS A 142 -6.55 8.27 -0.30
N LEU A 143 -5.74 8.61 0.71
CA LEU A 143 -4.53 9.41 0.62
C LEU A 143 -3.48 8.88 1.62
N TYR A 144 -2.25 9.32 1.50
CA TYR A 144 -1.17 9.10 2.48
C TYR A 144 -0.92 7.63 2.83
N ALA A 145 -1.01 6.75 1.84
CA ALA A 145 -0.77 5.32 2.05
C ALA A 145 0.69 5.04 2.42
N SER A 146 0.88 4.28 3.50
CA SER A 146 2.20 3.90 4.03
C SER A 146 2.19 2.45 4.48
N LEU A 147 3.12 1.64 3.98
CA LEU A 147 3.28 0.24 4.38
C LEU A 147 4.16 0.14 5.63
N TYR A 148 3.62 -0.49 6.67
CA TYR A 148 4.35 -0.86 7.88
C TYR A 148 4.08 -2.33 8.23
N GLY A 149 5.10 -3.16 8.13
CA GLY A 149 4.97 -4.61 8.30
C GLY A 149 4.03 -5.23 7.26
N ASN A 150 2.92 -5.78 7.71
CA ASN A 150 1.90 -6.40 6.86
C ASN A 150 0.60 -5.57 6.76
N TYR A 151 0.66 -4.28 7.09
CA TYR A 151 -0.48 -3.37 7.00
C TYR A 151 -0.13 -2.13 6.22
N ILE A 152 -1.07 -1.68 5.39
CA ILE A 152 -1.06 -0.33 4.83
C ILE A 152 -1.91 0.55 5.75
N TYR A 153 -1.32 1.64 6.25
CA TYR A 153 -2.00 2.71 6.95
C TYR A 153 -2.27 3.84 5.96
N TYR A 154 -3.48 4.36 5.92
CA TYR A 154 -3.89 5.36 4.94
C TYR A 154 -5.02 6.22 5.47
N ILE A 155 -5.16 7.43 4.91
CA ILE A 155 -6.31 8.27 5.18
C ILE A 155 -7.42 7.87 4.21
N ARG A 156 -8.55 7.42 4.77
CA ARG A 156 -9.78 7.14 4.05
C ARG A 156 -10.69 8.34 4.14
N TYR A 157 -11.27 8.74 3.01
CA TYR A 157 -12.27 9.79 2.97
C TYR A 157 -13.68 9.19 2.84
N ASP A 158 -14.58 9.69 3.67
CA ASP A 158 -16.01 9.41 3.63
C ASP A 158 -16.79 10.73 3.73
N GLU A 159 -17.89 10.88 2.98
CA GLU A 159 -18.67 12.12 2.98
C GLU A 159 -19.31 12.43 4.35
N SER A 160 -19.58 11.41 5.17
CA SER A 160 -20.22 11.56 6.48
C SER A 160 -19.23 11.73 7.62
N GLU A 161 -18.06 11.08 7.53
CA GLU A 161 -17.05 11.03 8.61
C GLU A 161 -15.83 11.92 8.30
N GLY A 162 -15.70 12.39 7.06
CA GLY A 162 -14.53 13.12 6.60
C GLY A 162 -13.31 12.21 6.43
N SER A 163 -12.12 12.76 6.71
CA SER A 163 -10.86 12.02 6.60
C SER A 163 -10.55 11.30 7.91
N THR A 164 -10.34 9.99 7.86
CA THR A 164 -10.04 9.14 9.00
C THR A 164 -8.88 8.19 8.72
N LEU A 165 -8.10 7.84 9.74
CA LEU A 165 -7.00 6.88 9.62
C LEU A 165 -7.53 5.46 9.65
N TYR A 166 -7.26 4.73 8.60
CA TYR A 166 -7.53 3.31 8.46
C TYR A 166 -6.26 2.50 8.32
N LYS A 167 -6.38 1.21 8.57
CA LYS A 167 -5.40 0.22 8.12
C LYS A 167 -6.09 -0.97 7.47
N VAL A 168 -5.38 -1.60 6.55
CA VAL A 168 -5.79 -2.85 5.89
C VAL A 168 -4.57 -3.74 5.72
N LYS A 169 -4.74 -5.06 5.86
CA LYS A 169 -3.66 -6.00 5.55
C LYS A 169 -3.33 -6.01 4.07
N ILE A 170 -2.11 -6.40 3.76
CA ILE A 170 -1.60 -6.50 2.39
C ILE A 170 -2.36 -7.51 1.50
N ASP A 171 -3.21 -8.35 2.07
CA ASP A 171 -4.14 -9.25 1.36
C ASP A 171 -5.56 -8.69 1.21
N GLY A 172 -5.82 -7.47 1.69
CA GLY A 172 -7.13 -6.83 1.69
C GLY A 172 -8.02 -7.20 2.88
N SER A 173 -7.58 -8.09 3.76
CA SER A 173 -8.33 -8.44 4.98
C SER A 173 -8.11 -7.44 6.11
N ASP A 174 -8.88 -7.56 7.19
CA ASP A 174 -8.74 -6.79 8.45
C ASP A 174 -8.69 -5.26 8.22
N CYS A 175 -9.57 -4.75 7.34
CA CYS A 175 -9.74 -3.32 7.11
C CYS A 175 -10.51 -2.71 8.28
N LYS A 176 -9.89 -1.74 8.97
CA LYS A 176 -10.51 -1.07 10.13
C LYS A 176 -9.99 0.33 10.35
N GLN A 177 -10.82 1.17 10.95
CA GLN A 177 -10.44 2.48 11.45
C GLN A 177 -9.46 2.34 12.64
N VAL A 178 -8.45 3.17 12.65
CA VAL A 178 -7.41 3.22 13.68
C VAL A 178 -7.54 4.47 14.55
N ASP A 179 -7.74 5.63 13.90
CA ASP A 179 -7.86 6.92 14.60
C ASP A 179 -8.67 7.91 13.77
N THR A 180 -8.94 9.08 14.33
CA THR A 180 -9.38 10.26 13.60
C THR A 180 -8.22 10.83 12.77
N ALA A 181 -8.47 11.85 11.95
CA ALA A 181 -7.57 12.24 10.86
C ALA A 181 -6.17 12.72 11.31
N PRO A 182 -5.11 11.91 11.22
CA PRO A 182 -3.76 12.43 11.32
C PRO A 182 -3.34 13.07 10.00
N ASP A 183 -2.51 14.10 10.08
CA ASP A 183 -2.02 14.80 8.89
C ASP A 183 -0.90 14.04 8.17
N PHE A 184 0.02 13.41 8.94
CA PHE A 184 1.20 12.75 8.39
C PHE A 184 1.53 11.47 9.15
N THR A 185 2.12 10.50 8.44
CA THR A 185 2.60 9.26 9.03
C THR A 185 4.02 8.94 8.60
N CYS A 186 4.82 8.37 9.50
CA CYS A 186 6.15 7.86 9.18
C CYS A 186 6.54 6.71 10.10
N SER A 187 7.57 5.96 9.72
CA SER A 187 8.20 4.93 10.53
C SER A 187 9.67 4.76 10.13
N ALA A 188 10.48 4.19 11.02
CA ALA A 188 11.86 3.80 10.72
C ALA A 188 12.01 2.30 10.44
N ASN A 189 11.25 1.45 11.13
CA ASN A 189 11.39 -0.01 11.09
C ASN A 189 10.08 -0.78 10.90
N GLY A 190 8.94 -0.07 10.82
CA GLY A 190 7.61 -0.66 10.68
C GLY A 190 6.99 -1.20 11.98
N GLU A 191 7.71 -1.25 13.10
CA GLU A 191 7.17 -1.68 14.39
C GLU A 191 6.27 -0.61 15.01
N TYR A 192 6.69 0.65 14.89
CA TYR A 192 5.93 1.80 15.33
C TYR A 192 5.64 2.74 14.17
N MET A 193 4.38 3.14 14.04
CA MET A 193 3.97 4.25 13.23
C MET A 193 3.93 5.52 14.09
N TYR A 194 4.50 6.58 13.57
CA TYR A 194 4.46 7.92 14.17
C TYR A 194 3.58 8.81 13.30
N TYR A 195 2.70 9.55 13.91
CA TYR A 195 1.78 10.43 13.20
C TYR A 195 1.55 11.73 13.93
N ASN A 196 1.06 12.70 13.19
CA ASN A 196 0.91 14.06 13.64
C ASN A 196 -0.56 14.42 13.80
N GLY A 197 -0.92 14.72 15.01
CA GLY A 197 -2.22 15.22 15.33
C GLY A 197 -3.36 14.23 15.32
N THR A 198 -4.41 14.71 15.87
CA THR A 198 -5.78 14.20 15.77
C THR A 198 -6.65 15.45 15.55
N ASP A 199 -7.96 15.34 15.57
CA ASP A 199 -8.88 16.48 15.40
C ASP A 199 -8.63 17.65 16.37
N SER A 200 -7.98 17.40 17.50
CA SER A 200 -7.90 18.34 18.61
C SER A 200 -6.50 18.82 18.94
N ASP A 201 -5.46 18.22 18.38
CA ASP A 201 -4.08 18.58 18.68
C ASP A 201 -3.14 18.41 17.49
N HIS A 202 -1.94 18.96 17.59
CA HIS A 202 -0.84 18.79 16.64
C HIS A 202 0.33 18.05 17.29
N TYR A 203 0.06 17.20 18.28
CA TYR A 203 1.07 16.43 18.99
C TYR A 203 1.63 15.33 18.10
N ILE A 204 2.78 14.81 18.46
CA ILE A 204 3.33 13.62 17.84
C ILE A 204 2.87 12.40 18.64
N TRP A 205 2.16 11.52 17.97
CA TRP A 205 1.68 10.27 18.52
C TRP A 205 2.50 9.09 17.98
N ARG A 206 2.57 8.05 18.79
CA ARG A 206 3.14 6.76 18.41
C ARG A 206 2.09 5.68 18.53
N LEU A 207 2.02 4.82 17.54
CA LEU A 207 1.17 3.64 17.50
C LEU A 207 2.04 2.40 17.30
N ASN A 208 1.85 1.37 18.11
CA ASN A 208 2.43 0.04 17.87
C ASN A 208 1.63 -0.66 16.78
N THR A 209 2.28 -1.06 15.68
CA THR A 209 1.60 -1.65 14.53
C THR A 209 1.11 -3.09 14.77
N THR A 210 1.57 -3.73 15.87
CA THR A 210 1.19 -5.10 16.23
C THR A 210 -0.15 -5.16 16.99
N ASP A 211 -0.35 -4.25 17.95
CA ASP A 211 -1.49 -4.30 18.87
C ASP A 211 -2.36 -3.04 18.87
N ASP A 212 -2.03 -2.05 18.02
CA ASP A 212 -2.69 -0.75 17.90
C ASP A 212 -2.66 0.10 19.18
N SER A 213 -1.80 -0.21 20.14
CA SER A 213 -1.63 0.61 21.32
C SER A 213 -1.03 1.97 20.95
N LYS A 214 -1.61 3.04 21.49
CA LYS A 214 -1.24 4.42 21.19
C LYS A 214 -0.69 5.13 22.40
N GLY A 215 0.27 6.04 22.17
CA GLY A 215 0.80 6.92 23.19
C GLY A 215 1.30 8.23 22.61
N MET A 216 1.06 9.32 23.31
CA MET A 216 1.65 10.61 22.97
C MET A 216 3.16 10.54 23.20
N LEU A 217 3.92 10.91 22.17
CA LEU A 217 5.38 10.97 22.23
C LEU A 217 5.87 12.36 22.61
N TYR A 218 5.29 13.38 22.00
CA TYR A 218 5.65 14.79 22.22
C TYR A 218 4.40 15.68 22.10
N GLY A 219 4.21 16.59 23.07
CA GLY A 219 3.12 17.54 23.12
C GLY A 219 3.62 18.94 22.76
N GLY A 220 3.13 19.48 21.66
CA GLY A 220 3.49 20.79 21.12
C GLY A 220 2.81 20.99 19.78
N ASN A 221 2.99 22.15 19.15
CA ASN A 221 2.45 22.42 17.82
C ASN A 221 3.42 21.93 16.74
N CYS A 222 3.41 20.62 16.48
CA CYS A 222 4.39 19.91 15.66
C CYS A 222 3.80 19.43 14.36
N TYR A 223 4.64 19.36 13.30
CA TYR A 223 4.26 18.89 11.97
C TYR A 223 5.34 18.01 11.36
N MET A 224 4.93 17.13 10.47
CA MET A 224 5.78 16.32 9.59
C MET A 224 6.86 15.52 10.36
N PRO A 225 6.47 14.67 11.33
CA PRO A 225 7.45 13.85 12.03
C PRO A 225 8.21 12.95 11.07
N THR A 226 9.53 13.03 11.07
CA THR A 226 10.43 12.23 10.24
C THR A 226 11.32 11.40 11.15
N VAL A 227 11.05 10.12 11.24
CA VAL A 227 11.83 9.18 12.07
C VAL A 227 13.02 8.68 11.25
N ILE A 228 14.21 8.80 11.84
CA ILE A 228 15.46 8.38 11.21
C ILE A 228 15.86 6.98 11.71
N ASP A 229 15.71 6.75 13.00
CA ASP A 229 15.99 5.49 13.67
C ASP A 229 15.18 5.37 14.99
N ASP A 230 15.39 4.32 15.76
CA ASP A 230 14.66 4.03 16.99
C ASP A 230 14.87 5.08 18.11
N THR A 231 15.82 6.00 17.93
CA THR A 231 16.21 7.01 18.93
C THR A 231 16.05 8.45 18.47
N THR A 232 15.91 8.67 17.15
CA THR A 232 16.00 10.00 16.53
C THR A 232 14.81 10.27 15.63
N ALA A 233 14.11 11.35 15.93
CA ALA A 233 13.07 11.91 15.06
C ALA A 233 13.27 13.41 14.90
N TYR A 234 12.98 13.91 13.70
CA TYR A 234 12.90 15.33 13.41
C TYR A 234 11.44 15.72 13.15
N PHE A 235 11.07 16.92 13.50
CA PHE A 235 9.76 17.49 13.20
C PHE A 235 9.86 19.00 13.08
N MET A 236 8.87 19.61 12.45
CA MET A 236 8.73 21.07 12.43
C MET A 236 7.97 21.51 13.70
N ASP A 237 8.60 22.36 14.50
CA ASP A 237 8.01 23.00 15.66
C ASP A 237 7.49 24.38 15.24
N CYS A 238 6.23 24.67 15.55
CA CYS A 238 5.53 25.90 15.16
C CYS A 238 5.06 26.73 16.37
N ASP A 239 5.63 26.52 17.56
CA ASP A 239 5.36 27.32 18.76
C ASP A 239 6.09 28.66 18.74
#